data_d877f9358dc53124d501fb3023baf02a
#
_entry.id   d877f9358dc53124d501fb3023baf02a
#
_cell.length_a   1.000
_cell.length_b   1.000
_cell.length_c   1.000
_cell.angle_alpha   90.00
_cell.angle_beta   90.00
_cell.angle_gamma   90.00
#
_symmetry.space_group_name_H-M   'P 1'
#
loop_
_entity.id
_entity.type
_entity.pdbx_description
1 polymer ?
#
loop_
_entity_poly.entity_id
_entity_poly.type
_entity_poly.pdbx_seq_one_letter_code
_entity_poly.pdbx_strand_id
1 'polypeptide(L)'
;MLTYQDPKNNFKVAKNAHELFTINLMIVHLFLALGLNKLFAVDMNTSIASSIAISLIVILFTYFKTKQLKGSEQEFDYLNWQLSLNRYKMLIGAYLFFFLSMFMGLFTSSGGSNSMDGHSISEAIFLLLGIVPLFIVILIGIIIGSGSIYSAGKGEITKKFAEKYLQ
;
A
#
# COMPACT_ATOMS: atom_id res chain seq x y z
N MET A 1 3.31 6.47 -24.57
CA MET A 1 3.57 5.16 -23.98
C MET A 1 4.73 4.50 -24.70
N LEU A 2 5.52 3.70 -24.01
CA LEU A 2 6.47 2.75 -24.60
C LEU A 2 5.80 1.39 -24.60
N THR A 3 5.95 0.64 -25.69
CA THR A 3 5.41 -0.72 -25.83
C THR A 3 6.59 -1.68 -26.00
N TYR A 4 6.70 -2.63 -25.10
CA TYR A 4 7.67 -3.72 -25.15
C TYR A 4 7.05 -4.89 -25.92
N GLN A 5 7.84 -5.51 -26.79
CA GLN A 5 7.41 -6.69 -27.53
C GLN A 5 8.12 -7.93 -26.93
N ASP A 6 7.35 -8.85 -26.44
CA ASP A 6 7.81 -10.19 -26.09
C ASP A 6 7.21 -11.18 -27.10
N PRO A 7 8.03 -11.99 -27.82
CA PRO A 7 7.54 -12.97 -28.80
C PRO A 7 6.54 -13.98 -28.19
N LYS A 8 6.59 -14.17 -26.86
CA LYS A 8 5.69 -15.06 -26.13
C LYS A 8 4.56 -14.33 -25.43
N ASN A 9 4.44 -13.00 -25.55
CA ASN A 9 3.50 -12.15 -24.81
C ASN A 9 3.45 -12.48 -23.29
N ASN A 10 4.57 -12.89 -22.71
CA ASN A 10 4.63 -13.35 -21.32
C ASN A 10 5.08 -12.25 -20.37
N PHE A 11 4.23 -11.28 -20.17
CA PHE A 11 4.45 -10.18 -19.20
C PHE A 11 4.04 -10.56 -17.76
N LYS A 12 4.09 -11.85 -17.42
CA LYS A 12 3.63 -12.34 -16.10
C LYS A 12 4.38 -11.70 -14.95
N VAL A 13 5.70 -11.60 -15.04
CA VAL A 13 6.55 -11.04 -13.98
C VAL A 13 6.26 -9.55 -13.77
N ALA A 14 6.07 -8.78 -14.85
CA ALA A 14 5.67 -7.39 -14.80
C ALA A 14 4.28 -7.21 -14.14
N LYS A 15 3.31 -8.04 -14.52
CA LYS A 15 1.96 -8.05 -13.92
C LYS A 15 1.98 -8.37 -12.44
N ASN A 16 2.76 -9.37 -12.01
CA ASN A 16 2.87 -9.80 -10.62
C ASN A 16 3.19 -8.64 -9.68
N ALA A 17 3.97 -7.65 -10.11
CA ALA A 17 4.28 -6.46 -9.31
C ALA A 17 3.03 -5.67 -8.91
N HIS A 18 2.10 -5.52 -9.85
CA HIS A 18 0.86 -4.76 -9.63
C HIS A 18 -0.23 -5.61 -8.99
N GLU A 19 -0.26 -6.91 -9.29
CA GLU A 19 -1.14 -7.87 -8.62
C GLU A 19 -0.80 -7.94 -7.13
N LEU A 20 0.48 -8.06 -6.77
CA LEU A 20 0.93 -8.05 -5.38
C LEU A 20 0.56 -6.76 -4.67
N PHE A 21 0.75 -5.61 -5.33
CA PHE A 21 0.34 -4.31 -4.80
C PHE A 21 -1.17 -4.25 -4.54
N THR A 22 -1.98 -4.67 -5.50
CA THR A 22 -3.45 -4.65 -5.39
C THR A 22 -3.95 -5.64 -4.33
N ILE A 23 -3.39 -6.85 -4.28
CA ILE A 23 -3.69 -7.86 -3.25
C ILE A 23 -3.34 -7.32 -1.86
N ASN A 24 -2.18 -6.69 -1.69
CA ASN A 24 -1.81 -6.08 -0.42
C ASN A 24 -2.84 -5.04 0.03
N LEU A 25 -3.32 -4.19 -0.86
CA LEU A 25 -4.34 -3.20 -0.53
C LEU A 25 -5.69 -3.83 -0.22
N MET A 26 -6.16 -4.75 -1.04
CA MET A 26 -7.48 -5.37 -0.87
C MET A 26 -7.49 -6.38 0.29
N ILE A 27 -6.62 -7.39 0.24
CA ILE A 27 -6.68 -8.50 1.19
C ILE A 27 -6.16 -8.07 2.55
N VAL A 28 -4.99 -7.41 2.60
CA VAL A 28 -4.36 -7.08 3.89
C VAL A 28 -5.09 -5.92 4.58
N HIS A 29 -5.43 -4.85 3.87
CA HIS A 29 -6.02 -3.68 4.53
C HIS A 29 -7.54 -3.74 4.66
N LEU A 30 -8.27 -4.26 3.68
CA LEU A 30 -9.72 -4.30 3.76
C LEU A 30 -10.20 -5.59 4.42
N PHE A 31 -9.78 -6.76 3.90
CA PHE A 31 -10.33 -8.02 4.40
C PHE A 31 -9.67 -8.51 5.69
N LEU A 32 -8.35 -8.42 5.82
CA LEU A 32 -7.67 -8.91 7.02
C LEU A 32 -7.99 -8.01 8.23
N ALA A 33 -7.94 -6.68 8.09
CA ALA A 33 -8.25 -5.76 9.18
C ALA A 33 -9.69 -5.96 9.70
N LEU A 34 -10.67 -6.02 8.80
CA LEU A 34 -12.06 -6.26 9.17
C LEU A 34 -12.29 -7.70 9.66
N GLY A 35 -11.63 -8.69 9.04
CA GLY A 35 -11.74 -10.09 9.41
C GLY A 35 -11.20 -10.37 10.81
N LEU A 36 -10.05 -9.83 11.16
CA LEU A 36 -9.49 -9.96 12.52
C LEU A 36 -10.44 -9.38 13.58
N ASN A 37 -11.00 -8.22 13.31
CA ASN A 37 -11.95 -7.61 14.24
C ASN A 37 -13.27 -8.38 14.35
N LYS A 38 -13.87 -8.79 13.22
CA LYS A 38 -15.21 -9.39 13.21
C LYS A 38 -15.23 -10.89 13.51
N LEU A 39 -14.22 -11.65 13.05
CA LEU A 39 -14.18 -13.11 13.19
C LEU A 39 -13.44 -13.56 14.45
N PHE A 40 -12.43 -12.82 14.89
CA PHE A 40 -11.58 -13.19 16.00
C PHE A 40 -11.71 -12.25 17.21
N ALA A 41 -12.64 -11.29 17.16
CA ALA A 41 -12.87 -10.31 18.23
C ALA A 41 -11.60 -9.53 18.65
N VAL A 42 -10.63 -9.40 17.75
CA VAL A 42 -9.43 -8.59 17.97
C VAL A 42 -9.86 -7.11 17.93
N ASP A 43 -9.36 -6.30 18.84
CA ASP A 43 -9.68 -4.87 18.84
C ASP A 43 -9.26 -4.19 17.53
N MET A 44 -9.92 -3.10 17.18
CA MET A 44 -9.75 -2.45 15.89
C MET A 44 -8.32 -1.90 15.70
N ASN A 45 -7.72 -1.36 16.76
CA ASN A 45 -6.38 -0.79 16.68
C ASN A 45 -5.33 -1.88 16.40
N THR A 46 -5.42 -3.00 17.12
CA THR A 46 -4.56 -4.18 16.88
C THR A 46 -4.79 -4.77 15.49
N SER A 47 -6.03 -4.82 15.02
CA SER A 47 -6.34 -5.31 13.65
C SER A 47 -5.71 -4.44 12.57
N ILE A 48 -5.79 -3.12 12.70
CA ILE A 48 -5.17 -2.18 11.77
C ILE A 48 -3.64 -2.26 11.87
N ALA A 49 -3.07 -2.27 13.07
CA ALA A 49 -1.62 -2.37 13.27
C ALA A 49 -1.06 -3.68 12.68
N SER A 50 -1.75 -4.80 12.85
CA SER A 50 -1.38 -6.09 12.26
C SER A 50 -1.39 -6.04 10.73
N SER A 51 -2.40 -5.42 10.14
CA SER A 51 -2.50 -5.23 8.69
C SER A 51 -1.36 -4.36 8.16
N ILE A 52 -1.01 -3.27 8.85
CA ILE A 52 0.13 -2.43 8.49
C ILE A 52 1.44 -3.22 8.58
N ALA A 53 1.65 -4.00 9.64
CA ALA A 53 2.85 -4.83 9.81
C ALA A 53 3.03 -5.84 8.67
N ILE A 54 1.96 -6.55 8.29
CA ILE A 54 1.98 -7.48 7.16
C ILE A 54 2.24 -6.72 5.85
N SER A 55 1.61 -5.57 5.64
CA SER A 55 1.85 -4.76 4.46
C SER A 55 3.30 -4.29 4.34
N LEU A 56 3.95 -3.93 5.45
CA LEU A 56 5.37 -3.57 5.44
C LEU A 56 6.27 -4.73 4.99
N ILE A 57 5.93 -5.97 5.34
CA ILE A 57 6.64 -7.17 4.84
C ILE A 57 6.50 -7.27 3.32
N VAL A 58 5.30 -7.05 2.78
CA VAL A 58 5.06 -7.05 1.32
C VAL A 58 5.83 -5.93 0.63
N ILE A 59 5.89 -4.75 1.23
CA ILE A 59 6.68 -3.61 0.72
C ILE A 59 8.17 -3.95 0.69
N LEU A 60 8.70 -4.55 1.76
CA LEU A 60 10.09 -5.01 1.82
C LEU A 60 10.39 -6.05 0.74
N PHE A 61 9.51 -7.03 0.55
CA PHE A 61 9.64 -8.01 -0.52
C PHE A 61 9.69 -7.33 -1.89
N THR A 62 8.78 -6.37 -2.14
CA THR A 62 8.75 -5.60 -3.39
C THR A 62 10.06 -4.84 -3.60
N TYR A 63 10.61 -4.22 -2.55
CA TYR A 63 11.90 -3.53 -2.59
C TYR A 63 13.05 -4.45 -2.98
N PHE A 64 13.17 -5.61 -2.31
CA PHE A 64 14.24 -6.58 -2.62
C PHE A 64 14.10 -7.13 -4.04
N LYS A 65 12.89 -7.44 -4.48
CA LYS A 65 12.63 -7.91 -5.85
C LYS A 65 12.99 -6.85 -6.90
N THR A 66 12.63 -5.60 -6.65
CA THR A 66 13.01 -4.48 -7.53
C THR A 66 14.54 -4.34 -7.61
N LYS A 67 15.22 -4.44 -6.46
CA LYS A 67 16.69 -4.37 -6.41
C LYS A 67 17.35 -5.54 -7.17
N GLN A 68 16.79 -6.74 -7.08
CA GLN A 68 17.27 -7.92 -7.81
C GLN A 68 17.15 -7.77 -9.32
N LEU A 69 16.08 -7.14 -9.81
CA LEU A 69 15.84 -6.93 -11.24
C LEU A 69 16.64 -5.76 -11.82
N LYS A 70 17.17 -4.88 -10.98
CA LYS A 70 17.96 -3.74 -11.42
C LYS A 70 19.26 -4.20 -12.10
N GLY A 71 19.47 -3.77 -13.36
CA GLY A 71 20.65 -4.15 -14.15
C GLY A 71 20.55 -5.55 -14.80
N SER A 72 19.39 -6.23 -14.69
CA SER A 72 19.13 -7.43 -15.47
C SER A 72 18.70 -7.09 -16.90
N GLU A 73 18.72 -8.07 -17.80
CA GLU A 73 18.19 -7.90 -19.17
C GLU A 73 16.66 -7.71 -19.22
N GLN A 74 15.99 -7.85 -18.05
CA GLN A 74 14.53 -7.75 -17.94
C GLN A 74 14.09 -6.32 -17.59
N GLU A 75 14.43 -5.34 -18.43
CA GLU A 75 14.12 -3.92 -18.19
C GLU A 75 12.63 -3.65 -17.92
N PHE A 76 11.74 -4.30 -18.69
CA PHE A 76 10.31 -4.10 -18.54
C PHE A 76 9.79 -4.59 -17.19
N ASP A 77 10.27 -5.73 -16.72
CA ASP A 77 9.92 -6.25 -15.39
C ASP A 77 10.45 -5.32 -14.28
N TYR A 78 11.71 -4.91 -14.38
CA TYR A 78 12.29 -3.95 -13.46
C TYR A 78 11.45 -2.68 -13.36
N LEU A 79 11.07 -2.09 -14.49
CA LEU A 79 10.26 -0.86 -14.52
C LEU A 79 8.89 -1.04 -13.84
N ASN A 80 8.23 -2.17 -14.04
CA ASN A 80 6.92 -2.44 -13.41
C ASN A 80 7.06 -2.66 -11.89
N TRP A 81 8.09 -3.38 -11.44
CA TRP A 81 8.38 -3.53 -10.00
C TRP A 81 8.76 -2.18 -9.37
N GLN A 82 9.54 -1.36 -10.06
CA GLN A 82 9.90 -0.01 -9.62
C GLN A 82 8.67 0.92 -9.57
N LEU A 83 7.74 0.79 -10.51
CA LEU A 83 6.49 1.55 -10.52
C LEU A 83 5.60 1.16 -9.33
N SER A 84 5.48 -0.12 -9.05
CA SER A 84 4.76 -0.63 -7.88
C SER A 84 5.40 -0.13 -6.58
N LEU A 85 6.73 -0.21 -6.46
CA LEU A 85 7.47 0.31 -5.30
C LEU A 85 7.26 1.82 -5.09
N ASN A 86 7.23 2.60 -6.16
CA ASN A 86 6.95 4.04 -6.07
C ASN A 86 5.55 4.35 -5.52
N ARG A 87 4.57 3.51 -5.81
CA ARG A 87 3.21 3.67 -5.28
C ARG A 87 3.12 3.37 -3.79
N TYR A 88 3.93 2.44 -3.32
CA TYR A 88 4.02 2.19 -1.88
C TYR A 88 4.50 3.40 -1.08
N LYS A 89 5.21 4.36 -1.69
CA LYS A 89 5.59 5.61 -1.00
C LYS A 89 4.38 6.41 -0.55
N MET A 90 3.31 6.43 -1.35
CA MET A 90 2.06 7.08 -0.98
C MET A 90 1.39 6.37 0.21
N LEU A 91 1.40 5.03 0.20
CA LEU A 91 0.88 4.22 1.30
C LEU A 91 1.69 4.41 2.58
N ILE A 92 3.03 4.44 2.49
CA ILE A 92 3.92 4.71 3.63
C ILE A 92 3.63 6.11 4.22
N GLY A 93 3.43 7.11 3.35
CA GLY A 93 3.03 8.45 3.79
C GLY A 93 1.70 8.44 4.57
N ALA A 94 0.71 7.66 4.10
CA ALA A 94 -0.55 7.49 4.80
C ALA A 94 -0.38 6.76 6.15
N TYR A 95 0.51 5.78 6.25
CA TYR A 95 0.82 5.13 7.54
C TYR A 95 1.47 6.11 8.53
N LEU A 96 2.44 6.89 8.08
CA LEU A 96 3.07 7.90 8.94
C LEU A 96 2.04 8.91 9.44
N PHE A 97 1.14 9.36 8.59
CA PHE A 97 0.07 10.26 8.98
C PHE A 97 -0.90 9.60 9.97
N PHE A 98 -1.28 8.34 9.75
CA PHE A 98 -2.12 7.57 10.65
C PHE A 98 -1.48 7.45 12.04
N PHE A 99 -0.20 7.03 12.12
CA PHE A 99 0.49 6.91 13.40
C PHE A 99 0.67 8.27 14.10
N LEU A 100 0.95 9.33 13.36
CA LEU A 100 1.04 10.68 13.91
C LEU A 100 -0.30 11.12 14.51
N SER A 101 -1.40 10.88 13.81
CA SER A 101 -2.76 11.18 14.31
C SER A 101 -3.07 10.40 15.57
N MET A 102 -2.79 9.09 15.62
CA MET A 102 -2.96 8.29 16.83
C MET A 102 -2.11 8.80 18.00
N PHE A 103 -0.86 9.14 17.74
CA PHE A 103 0.04 9.68 18.76
C PHE A 103 -0.49 11.00 19.34
N MET A 104 -1.00 11.89 18.50
CA MET A 104 -1.64 13.15 18.95
C MET A 104 -2.89 12.87 19.80
N GLY A 105 -3.70 11.88 19.44
CA GLY A 105 -4.85 11.44 20.22
C GLY A 105 -4.49 11.01 21.64
N LEU A 106 -3.43 10.23 21.79
CA LEU A 106 -2.94 9.78 23.10
C LEU A 106 -2.47 10.94 23.98
N PHE A 107 -1.80 11.94 23.39
CA PHE A 107 -1.36 13.14 24.15
C PHE A 107 -2.51 14.01 24.63
N THR A 108 -3.55 14.16 23.82
CA THR A 108 -4.71 14.97 24.20
C THR A 108 -5.61 14.28 25.21
N SER A 109 -5.61 12.95 25.24
CA SER A 109 -6.38 12.11 26.18
C SER A 109 -5.82 12.15 27.60
N SER A 110 -4.51 12.25 27.77
CA SER A 110 -3.85 12.26 29.09
C SER A 110 -4.16 13.49 29.94
N GLY A 111 -4.81 14.53 29.40
CA GLY A 111 -5.17 15.79 30.06
C GLY A 111 -6.62 15.93 30.55
N GLY A 112 -7.50 14.97 30.31
CA GLY A 112 -8.93 15.13 30.61
C GLY A 112 -9.61 13.86 31.16
N SER A 113 -9.93 13.86 32.43
CA SER A 113 -10.57 12.76 33.17
C SER A 113 -12.09 12.73 33.06
N ASN A 114 -12.69 12.77 31.87
CA ASN A 114 -14.14 12.67 31.71
C ASN A 114 -14.50 11.76 30.53
N SER A 115 -14.41 10.43 30.70
CA SER A 115 -14.99 9.49 29.77
C SER A 115 -15.81 8.43 30.48
N MET A 116 -17.08 8.32 30.13
CA MET A 116 -18.00 7.28 30.61
C MET A 116 -17.64 5.88 30.07
N ASP A 117 -16.79 5.76 29.01
CA ASP A 117 -16.47 4.49 28.32
C ASP A 117 -14.97 4.26 28.03
N GLY A 118 -14.06 4.84 28.80
CA GLY A 118 -12.62 4.53 28.70
C GLY A 118 -11.87 5.10 27.51
N HIS A 119 -12.53 5.67 26.50
CA HIS A 119 -11.94 6.40 25.39
C HIS A 119 -12.39 7.86 25.38
N SER A 120 -11.44 8.78 25.27
CA SER A 120 -11.78 10.20 25.18
C SER A 120 -12.33 10.53 23.77
N ILE A 121 -13.24 11.49 23.67
CA ILE A 121 -13.77 11.99 22.39
C ILE A 121 -12.61 12.43 21.47
N SER A 122 -11.54 12.99 22.05
CA SER A 122 -10.34 13.37 21.29
C SER A 122 -9.64 12.17 20.64
N GLU A 123 -9.51 11.03 21.31
CA GLU A 123 -8.94 9.80 20.71
C GLU A 123 -9.74 9.36 19.49
N ALA A 124 -11.07 9.34 19.60
CA ALA A 124 -11.94 8.95 18.50
C ALA A 124 -11.79 9.91 17.29
N ILE A 125 -11.70 11.22 17.53
CA ILE A 125 -11.50 12.21 16.47
C ILE A 125 -10.14 11.99 15.78
N PHE A 126 -9.05 11.84 16.53
CA PHE A 126 -7.73 11.63 15.94
C PHE A 126 -7.62 10.27 15.24
N LEU A 127 -8.28 9.24 15.74
CA LEU A 127 -8.37 7.95 15.06
C LEU A 127 -9.06 8.09 13.70
N LEU A 128 -10.20 8.76 13.63
CA LEU A 128 -10.91 9.03 12.37
C LEU A 128 -10.07 9.88 11.42
N LEU A 129 -9.38 10.91 11.94
CA LEU A 129 -8.49 11.76 11.16
C LEU A 129 -7.35 10.95 10.51
N GLY A 130 -6.86 9.91 11.17
CA GLY A 130 -5.84 9.01 10.61
C GLY A 130 -6.39 7.96 9.65
N ILE A 131 -7.53 7.33 9.99
CA ILE A 131 -8.12 6.24 9.20
C ILE A 131 -8.68 6.74 7.86
N VAL A 132 -9.35 7.88 7.81
CA VAL A 132 -10.02 8.35 6.59
C VAL A 132 -9.03 8.61 5.45
N PRO A 133 -7.92 9.35 5.63
CA PRO A 133 -6.91 9.50 4.57
C PRO A 133 -6.26 8.18 4.17
N LEU A 134 -5.97 7.28 5.13
CA LEU A 134 -5.44 5.97 4.85
C LEU A 134 -6.39 5.16 3.95
N PHE A 135 -7.67 5.14 4.27
CA PHE A 135 -8.69 4.46 3.48
C PHE A 135 -8.81 5.03 2.06
N ILE A 136 -8.78 6.37 1.91
CA ILE A 136 -8.79 7.03 0.59
C ILE A 136 -7.57 6.60 -0.24
N VAL A 137 -6.38 6.58 0.37
CA VAL A 137 -5.15 6.14 -0.30
C VAL A 137 -5.23 4.68 -0.75
N ILE A 138 -5.82 3.81 0.07
CA ILE A 138 -6.05 2.40 -0.28
C ILE A 138 -6.98 2.29 -1.50
N LEU A 139 -8.12 2.99 -1.51
CA LEU A 139 -9.07 2.96 -2.61
C LEU A 139 -8.46 3.47 -3.93
N ILE A 140 -7.78 4.63 -3.87
CA ILE A 140 -7.07 5.18 -5.03
C ILE A 140 -6.00 4.19 -5.52
N GLY A 141 -5.24 3.60 -4.60
CA GLY A 141 -4.22 2.61 -4.89
C GLY A 141 -4.76 1.38 -5.62
N ILE A 142 -5.93 0.87 -5.23
CA ILE A 142 -6.60 -0.27 -5.89
C ILE A 142 -6.96 0.10 -7.33
N ILE A 143 -7.55 1.28 -7.57
CA ILE A 143 -7.91 1.73 -8.92
C ILE A 143 -6.68 1.85 -9.81
N ILE A 144 -5.63 2.51 -9.31
CA ILE A 144 -4.37 2.69 -10.04
C ILE A 144 -3.68 1.34 -10.27
N GLY A 145 -3.67 0.45 -9.27
CA GLY A 145 -3.10 -0.89 -9.36
C GLY A 145 -3.76 -1.72 -10.46
N SER A 146 -5.09 -1.75 -10.46
CA SER A 146 -5.89 -2.48 -11.47
C SER A 146 -5.62 -1.99 -12.90
N GLY A 147 -5.56 -0.67 -13.12
CA GLY A 147 -5.20 -0.10 -14.41
C GLY A 147 -3.81 -0.51 -14.88
N SER A 148 -2.87 -0.68 -13.95
CA SER A 148 -1.50 -1.07 -14.28
C SER A 148 -1.32 -2.55 -14.54
N ILE A 149 -2.10 -3.42 -13.92
CA ILE A 149 -2.15 -4.84 -14.30
C ILE A 149 -2.52 -4.95 -15.79
N TYR A 150 -3.51 -4.17 -16.23
CA TYR A 150 -3.93 -4.15 -17.63
C TYR A 150 -2.83 -3.64 -18.56
N SER A 151 -2.21 -2.48 -18.24
CA SER A 151 -1.11 -1.91 -19.05
C SER A 151 0.10 -2.84 -19.10
N ALA A 152 0.52 -3.40 -17.95
CA ALA A 152 1.60 -4.36 -17.89
C ALA A 152 1.31 -5.62 -18.72
N GLY A 153 0.04 -6.09 -18.72
CA GLY A 153 -0.38 -7.22 -19.54
C GLY A 153 -0.30 -6.98 -21.05
N LYS A 154 -0.31 -5.70 -21.46
CA LYS A 154 -0.11 -5.28 -22.86
C LYS A 154 1.33 -4.94 -23.21
N GLY A 155 2.28 -5.06 -22.29
CA GLY A 155 3.64 -4.60 -22.48
C GLY A 155 3.79 -3.09 -22.48
N GLU A 156 2.83 -2.34 -21.94
CA GLU A 156 2.81 -0.88 -22.00
C GLU A 156 3.29 -0.25 -20.69
N ILE A 157 4.14 0.78 -20.82
CA ILE A 157 4.56 1.61 -19.69
C ILE A 157 4.67 3.08 -20.11
N THR A 158 4.51 4.00 -19.17
CA THR A 158 4.64 5.44 -19.45
C THR A 158 6.08 5.79 -19.83
N LYS A 159 6.30 6.40 -21.00
CA LYS A 159 7.61 6.78 -21.52
C LYS A 159 8.42 7.62 -20.53
N LYS A 160 7.81 8.65 -19.94
CA LYS A 160 8.44 9.51 -18.94
C LYS A 160 8.96 8.75 -17.72
N PHE A 161 8.24 7.68 -17.31
CA PHE A 161 8.67 6.83 -16.20
C PHE A 161 9.87 5.97 -16.58
N ALA A 162 9.83 5.33 -17.76
CA ALA A 162 10.93 4.52 -18.25
C ALA A 162 12.22 5.33 -18.40
N GLU A 163 12.18 6.50 -19.03
CA GLU A 163 13.33 7.39 -19.19
C GLU A 163 13.96 7.80 -17.86
N LYS A 164 13.17 7.97 -16.81
CA LYS A 164 13.67 8.33 -15.47
C LYS A 164 14.50 7.22 -14.81
N TYR A 165 14.21 5.96 -15.08
CA TYR A 165 14.78 4.83 -14.33
C TYR A 165 15.71 3.93 -15.14
N LEU A 166 15.82 4.16 -16.45
CA LEU A 166 16.77 3.48 -17.34
C LEU A 166 18.05 4.29 -17.62
N GLN A 167 18.11 5.53 -17.14
CA GLN A 167 19.33 6.35 -17.10
C GLN A 167 20.14 5.96 -15.85
#